data_057f643136cb2984f380be075e9a0a4e
#
_entry.id   057f643136cb2984f380be075e9a0a4e
#
_cell.length_a   1.000
_cell.length_b   1.000
_cell.length_c   1.000
_cell.angle_alpha   90.00
_cell.angle_beta   90.00
_cell.angle_gamma   90.00
#
_symmetry.space_group_name_H-M   'P 1'
#
loop_
_entity.id
_entity.type
_entity.pdbx_description
1 polymer ?
#
loop_
_entity_poly.entity_id
_entity_poly.type
_entity_poly.pdbx_seq_one_letter_code
_entity_poly.pdbx_strand_id
1 'polypeptide(L)'
;LNHLNLPHRPKSIPEQQAVASVGQAELMNLYTRFFSHYNQIVGQILMTLDIVQFPESRRNAVNAFEQLLKMGIIPIVNENDAVSVEELDHLTKFGDNDRLSATVAEIISADLLIMLSDVPGFYDKNPTAHSDAVLFHTIHAVTSKEMALAGGNGSKFGTGGMATKLKAAKQILKNKQQMVLTQATDPTVLFDIL
;
A
#
# COMPACT_ATOMS: atom_id res chain seq x y z
N LEU A 1 10.94 -17.20 -0.30
CA LEU A 1 11.32 -18.33 -1.18
C LEU A 1 12.64 -18.94 -0.75
N ASN A 2 13.66 -18.13 -0.46
CA ASN A 2 15.00 -18.63 -0.07
C ASN A 2 14.95 -19.46 1.23
N HIS A 3 14.17 -19.07 2.22
CA HIS A 3 14.02 -19.82 3.50
C HIS A 3 13.32 -21.18 3.33
N LEU A 4 12.50 -21.34 2.30
CA LEU A 4 11.78 -22.59 2.00
C LEU A 4 12.51 -23.47 0.98
N ASN A 5 13.69 -23.07 0.50
CA ASN A 5 14.45 -23.74 -0.55
C ASN A 5 13.61 -24.06 -1.81
N LEU A 6 12.63 -23.23 -2.13
CA LEU A 6 11.79 -23.44 -3.28
C LEU A 6 12.52 -22.97 -4.55
N PRO A 7 12.71 -23.86 -5.54
CA PRO A 7 13.43 -23.52 -6.78
C PRO A 7 12.67 -22.54 -7.67
N HIS A 8 11.33 -22.48 -7.52
CA HIS A 8 10.45 -21.63 -8.31
C HIS A 8 9.32 -21.07 -7.48
N ARG A 9 8.72 -19.95 -7.95
CA ARG A 9 7.51 -19.41 -7.37
C ARG A 9 6.37 -20.42 -7.47
N PRO A 10 5.65 -20.74 -6.39
CA PRO A 10 4.50 -21.61 -6.42
C PRO A 10 3.44 -21.15 -7.40
N LYS A 11 2.80 -22.11 -8.07
CA LYS A 11 1.76 -21.83 -9.06
C LYS A 11 0.36 -22.06 -8.51
N SER A 12 0.21 -22.98 -7.56
CA SER A 12 -1.10 -23.26 -6.95
C SER A 12 -1.40 -22.26 -5.82
N ILE A 13 -2.66 -21.93 -5.65
CA ILE A 13 -3.13 -21.01 -4.60
C ILE A 13 -2.75 -21.50 -3.20
N PRO A 14 -3.01 -22.78 -2.82
CA PRO A 14 -2.64 -23.27 -1.49
C PRO A 14 -1.15 -23.14 -1.20
N GLU A 15 -0.29 -23.38 -2.19
CA GLU A 15 1.15 -23.20 -2.01
C GLU A 15 1.53 -21.72 -1.87
N GLN A 16 0.89 -20.81 -2.63
CA GLN A 16 1.11 -19.37 -2.50
C GLN A 16 0.67 -18.86 -1.13
N GLN A 17 -0.48 -19.32 -0.64
CA GLN A 17 -0.99 -19.00 0.70
C GLN A 17 -0.05 -19.48 1.81
N ALA A 18 0.46 -20.71 1.69
CA ALA A 18 1.43 -21.26 2.63
C ALA A 18 2.75 -20.45 2.63
N VAL A 19 3.26 -20.09 1.45
CA VAL A 19 4.47 -19.26 1.31
C VAL A 19 4.24 -17.84 1.87
N ALA A 20 3.06 -17.25 1.63
CA ALA A 20 2.70 -15.96 2.17
C ALA A 20 2.68 -15.97 3.71
N SER A 21 2.14 -17.04 4.32
CA SER A 21 2.12 -17.21 5.77
C SER A 21 3.53 -17.22 6.39
N VAL A 22 4.47 -17.94 5.75
CA VAL A 22 5.87 -17.96 6.20
C VAL A 22 6.54 -16.61 5.96
N GLY A 23 6.33 -16.02 4.79
CA GLY A 23 6.90 -14.72 4.44
C GLY A 23 6.42 -13.59 5.36
N GLN A 24 5.16 -13.64 5.78
CA GLN A 24 4.60 -12.65 6.70
C GLN A 24 5.25 -12.74 8.10
N ALA A 25 5.52 -13.94 8.59
CA ALA A 25 6.23 -14.12 9.86
C ALA A 25 7.66 -13.52 9.80
N GLU A 26 8.38 -13.77 8.70
CA GLU A 26 9.73 -13.21 8.49
C GLU A 26 9.68 -11.66 8.36
N LEU A 27 8.69 -11.13 7.67
CA LEU A 27 8.49 -9.69 7.56
C LEU A 27 8.30 -9.05 8.95
N MET A 28 7.47 -9.62 9.78
CA MET A 28 7.24 -9.12 11.14
C MET A 28 8.48 -9.23 12.02
N ASN A 29 9.27 -10.30 11.89
CA ASN A 29 10.55 -10.43 12.58
C ASN A 29 11.51 -9.30 12.20
N LEU A 30 11.58 -8.91 10.93
CA LEU A 30 12.39 -7.78 10.47
C LEU A 30 11.94 -6.47 11.10
N TYR A 31 10.65 -6.15 11.03
CA TYR A 31 10.10 -4.94 11.65
C TYR A 31 10.35 -4.91 13.16
N THR A 32 10.02 -6.00 13.86
CA THR A 32 10.27 -6.11 15.32
C THR A 32 11.73 -5.85 15.66
N ARG A 33 12.66 -6.46 14.93
CA ARG A 33 14.09 -6.27 15.14
C ARG A 33 14.54 -4.83 14.92
N PHE A 34 14.10 -4.18 13.83
CA PHE A 34 14.50 -2.81 13.54
C PHE A 34 13.92 -1.80 14.54
N PHE A 35 12.66 -1.90 14.86
CA PHE A 35 12.00 -1.00 15.80
C PHE A 35 12.44 -1.20 17.27
N SER A 36 12.85 -2.42 17.64
CA SER A 36 13.36 -2.70 18.99
C SER A 36 14.62 -1.90 19.36
N HIS A 37 15.44 -1.51 18.36
CA HIS A 37 16.60 -0.62 18.60
C HIS A 37 16.20 0.75 19.14
N TYR A 38 14.97 1.15 18.93
CA TYR A 38 14.40 2.42 19.38
C TYR A 38 13.41 2.24 20.53
N ASN A 39 13.38 1.05 21.16
CA ASN A 39 12.40 0.65 22.19
C ASN A 39 10.95 0.82 21.71
N GLN A 40 10.71 0.74 20.40
CA GLN A 40 9.40 0.87 19.80
C GLN A 40 8.78 -0.49 19.52
N ILE A 41 7.56 -0.71 20.03
CA ILE A 41 6.79 -1.92 19.80
C ILE A 41 6.02 -1.77 18.47
N VAL A 42 5.95 -2.86 17.72
CA VAL A 42 5.14 -2.98 16.52
C VAL A 42 4.06 -4.04 16.70
N GLY A 43 2.89 -3.84 16.11
CA GLY A 43 1.77 -4.78 16.10
C GLY A 43 1.35 -5.12 14.68
N GLN A 44 1.07 -6.41 14.41
CA GLN A 44 0.61 -6.84 13.09
C GLN A 44 -0.90 -6.68 12.94
N ILE A 45 -1.35 -6.13 11.80
CA ILE A 45 -2.74 -6.20 11.36
C ILE A 45 -2.77 -6.76 9.93
N LEU A 46 -3.44 -7.89 9.73
CA LEU A 46 -3.69 -8.47 8.42
C LEU A 46 -5.14 -8.18 8.00
N MET A 47 -5.29 -7.56 6.85
CA MET A 47 -6.59 -7.08 6.36
C MET A 47 -7.06 -7.84 5.13
N THR A 48 -8.36 -8.03 5.04
CA THR A 48 -9.08 -8.50 3.85
C THR A 48 -10.11 -7.46 3.42
N LEU A 49 -10.58 -7.52 2.18
CA LEU A 49 -11.47 -6.50 1.60
C LEU A 49 -12.85 -6.41 2.29
N ASP A 50 -13.23 -7.43 3.05
CA ASP A 50 -14.46 -7.45 3.87
C ASP A 50 -14.57 -6.25 4.82
N ILE A 51 -13.44 -5.69 5.24
CA ILE A 51 -13.37 -4.49 6.07
C ILE A 51 -14.00 -3.26 5.38
N VAL A 52 -14.01 -3.23 4.04
CA VAL A 52 -14.67 -2.18 3.25
C VAL A 52 -16.14 -2.50 3.03
N GLN A 53 -16.48 -3.79 2.97
CA GLN A 53 -17.83 -4.27 2.64
C GLN A 53 -18.74 -4.35 3.86
N PHE A 54 -18.21 -4.78 5.02
CA PHE A 54 -19.00 -5.03 6.22
C PHE A 54 -18.72 -3.99 7.32
N PRO A 55 -19.76 -3.25 7.77
CA PRO A 55 -19.61 -2.23 8.80
C PRO A 55 -19.06 -2.76 10.13
N GLU A 56 -19.34 -4.03 10.46
CA GLU A 56 -18.85 -4.64 11.68
C GLU A 56 -17.33 -4.91 11.60
N SER A 57 -16.86 -5.51 10.50
CA SER A 57 -15.40 -5.70 10.25
C SER A 57 -14.67 -4.38 10.28
N ARG A 58 -15.25 -3.32 9.69
CA ARG A 58 -14.69 -1.98 9.72
C ARG A 58 -14.57 -1.44 11.15
N ARG A 59 -15.62 -1.54 11.96
CA ARG A 59 -15.58 -1.08 13.38
C ARG A 59 -14.51 -1.82 14.18
N ASN A 60 -14.41 -3.14 14.00
CA ASN A 60 -13.41 -3.94 14.70
C ASN A 60 -11.98 -3.52 14.31
N ALA A 61 -11.74 -3.21 13.05
CA ALA A 61 -10.46 -2.70 12.60
C ALA A 61 -10.16 -1.31 13.19
N VAL A 62 -11.10 -0.37 13.12
CA VAL A 62 -10.96 0.96 13.74
C VAL A 62 -10.57 0.81 15.21
N ASN A 63 -11.31 0.00 15.97
CA ASN A 63 -11.04 -0.22 17.39
C ASN A 63 -9.63 -0.79 17.63
N ALA A 64 -9.19 -1.74 16.81
CA ALA A 64 -7.85 -2.32 16.92
C ALA A 64 -6.75 -1.29 16.64
N PHE A 65 -6.90 -0.50 15.57
CA PHE A 65 -5.95 0.58 15.24
C PHE A 65 -5.90 1.63 16.35
N GLU A 66 -7.05 2.12 16.79
CA GLU A 66 -7.11 3.12 17.87
C GLU A 66 -6.45 2.62 19.15
N GLN A 67 -6.69 1.35 19.51
CA GLN A 67 -6.11 0.80 20.73
C GLN A 67 -4.60 0.64 20.61
N LEU A 68 -4.08 0.14 19.47
CA LEU A 68 -2.63 0.06 19.24
C LEU A 68 -1.98 1.43 19.33
N LEU A 69 -2.55 2.44 18.65
CA LEU A 69 -2.01 3.81 18.67
C LEU A 69 -2.06 4.42 20.08
N LYS A 70 -3.15 4.22 20.85
CA LYS A 70 -3.24 4.65 22.26
C LYS A 70 -2.18 4.00 23.15
N MET A 71 -1.77 2.78 22.83
CA MET A 71 -0.70 2.06 23.56
C MET A 71 0.70 2.45 23.06
N GLY A 72 0.83 3.35 22.09
CA GLY A 72 2.10 3.73 21.48
C GLY A 72 2.71 2.62 20.61
N ILE A 73 1.89 1.70 20.12
CA ILE A 73 2.32 0.60 19.25
C ILE A 73 2.13 1.00 17.80
N ILE A 74 3.16 0.80 16.97
CA ILE A 74 3.08 1.07 15.53
C ILE A 74 2.42 -0.10 14.81
N PRO A 75 1.24 0.09 14.16
CA PRO A 75 0.62 -0.97 13.37
C PRO A 75 1.41 -1.22 12.07
N ILE A 76 1.81 -2.47 11.85
CA ILE A 76 2.36 -2.94 10.58
C ILE A 76 1.23 -3.67 9.85
N VAL A 77 0.80 -3.10 8.74
CA VAL A 77 -0.39 -3.57 8.02
C VAL A 77 0.01 -4.26 6.73
N ASN A 78 -0.63 -5.37 6.43
CA ASN A 78 -0.53 -6.05 5.15
C ASN A 78 -1.86 -6.70 4.77
N GLU A 79 -1.98 -7.13 3.51
CA GLU A 79 -3.10 -7.98 3.09
C GLU A 79 -2.96 -9.39 3.69
N ASN A 80 -4.09 -10.02 4.01
CA ASN A 80 -4.11 -11.40 4.51
C ASN A 80 -4.09 -12.41 3.35
N ASP A 81 -2.95 -12.49 2.69
CA ASP A 81 -2.74 -13.41 1.55
C ASP A 81 -2.89 -14.90 1.93
N ALA A 82 -2.82 -15.23 3.22
CA ALA A 82 -2.96 -16.61 3.68
C ALA A 82 -4.39 -17.17 3.54
N VAL A 83 -5.39 -16.29 3.51
CA VAL A 83 -6.81 -16.67 3.44
C VAL A 83 -7.54 -16.07 2.24
N SER A 84 -6.86 -15.26 1.42
CA SER A 84 -7.46 -14.71 0.22
C SER A 84 -7.62 -15.79 -0.87
N VAL A 85 -8.78 -15.85 -1.52
CA VAL A 85 -9.12 -16.87 -2.53
C VAL A 85 -9.22 -16.23 -3.92
N GLU A 86 -8.64 -16.91 -4.93
CA GLU A 86 -8.57 -16.41 -6.31
C GLU A 86 -9.94 -16.31 -6.99
N GLU A 87 -10.85 -17.23 -6.70
CA GLU A 87 -12.21 -17.24 -7.24
C GLU A 87 -13.07 -16.06 -6.77
N LEU A 88 -12.67 -15.42 -5.66
CA LEU A 88 -13.29 -14.22 -5.10
C LEU A 88 -12.36 -13.00 -5.18
N ASP A 89 -11.36 -13.01 -6.04
CA ASP A 89 -10.30 -12.01 -6.14
C ASP A 89 -10.80 -10.55 -6.16
N HIS A 90 -11.94 -10.33 -6.83
CA HIS A 90 -12.57 -9.00 -6.85
C HIS A 90 -13.32 -8.64 -5.57
N LEU A 91 -13.61 -9.60 -4.70
CA LEU A 91 -14.41 -9.44 -3.49
C LEU A 91 -13.59 -9.51 -2.19
N THR A 92 -12.45 -10.20 -2.21
CA THR A 92 -11.67 -10.51 -0.99
C THR A 92 -10.29 -9.89 -0.95
N LYS A 93 -9.71 -9.50 -2.10
CA LYS A 93 -8.39 -8.89 -2.18
C LYS A 93 -8.44 -7.40 -2.45
N PHE A 94 -7.54 -6.67 -1.81
CA PHE A 94 -7.28 -5.27 -2.16
C PHE A 94 -6.68 -5.14 -3.58
N GLY A 95 -5.97 -6.17 -4.03
CA GLY A 95 -5.36 -6.26 -5.35
C GLY A 95 -4.02 -5.55 -5.46
N ASP A 96 -3.78 -4.54 -4.63
CA ASP A 96 -2.49 -3.87 -4.49
C ASP A 96 -2.39 -3.12 -3.16
N ASN A 97 -1.16 -2.87 -2.72
CA ASN A 97 -0.88 -2.16 -1.47
C ASN A 97 -1.23 -0.66 -1.54
N ASP A 98 -1.33 -0.07 -2.72
CA ASP A 98 -1.73 1.33 -2.87
C ASP A 98 -3.18 1.52 -2.41
N ARG A 99 -4.08 0.61 -2.80
CA ARG A 99 -5.48 0.61 -2.35
C ARG A 99 -5.58 0.29 -0.87
N LEU A 100 -4.82 -0.69 -0.38
CA LEU A 100 -4.78 -1.04 1.04
C LEU A 100 -4.35 0.16 1.88
N SER A 101 -3.27 0.83 1.52
CA SER A 101 -2.75 1.99 2.26
C SER A 101 -3.74 3.16 2.31
N ALA A 102 -4.42 3.45 1.19
CA ALA A 102 -5.46 4.48 1.16
C ALA A 102 -6.66 4.11 2.06
N THR A 103 -7.04 2.82 2.08
CA THR A 103 -8.12 2.33 2.95
C THR A 103 -7.73 2.42 4.43
N VAL A 104 -6.49 2.07 4.77
CA VAL A 104 -5.97 2.23 6.14
C VAL A 104 -5.96 3.70 6.55
N ALA A 105 -5.42 4.59 5.72
CA ALA A 105 -5.39 6.02 6.00
C ALA A 105 -6.80 6.59 6.25
N GLU A 106 -7.80 6.13 5.49
CA GLU A 106 -9.20 6.49 5.71
C GLU A 106 -9.72 5.97 7.05
N ILE A 107 -9.45 4.68 7.38
CA ILE A 107 -9.93 4.02 8.60
C ILE A 107 -9.41 4.72 9.86
N ILE A 108 -8.13 5.07 9.88
CA ILE A 108 -7.49 5.74 11.02
C ILE A 108 -7.63 7.27 10.98
N SER A 109 -8.31 7.80 9.97
CA SER A 109 -8.44 9.25 9.74
C SER A 109 -7.08 9.97 9.72
N ALA A 110 -6.10 9.38 9.01
CA ALA A 110 -4.78 9.96 8.90
C ALA A 110 -4.81 11.33 8.20
N ASP A 111 -4.03 12.28 8.67
CA ASP A 111 -3.89 13.59 8.03
C ASP A 111 -3.11 13.49 6.72
N LEU A 112 -2.13 12.59 6.67
CA LEU A 112 -1.20 12.43 5.58
C LEU A 112 -0.93 10.95 5.27
N LEU A 113 -1.02 10.58 4.00
CA LEU A 113 -0.51 9.32 3.45
C LEU A 113 0.78 9.57 2.67
N ILE A 114 1.89 8.95 3.07
CA ILE A 114 3.14 9.01 2.31
C ILE A 114 3.34 7.68 1.60
N MET A 115 3.38 7.72 0.27
CA MET A 115 3.71 6.57 -0.56
C MET A 115 5.16 6.63 -1.01
N LEU A 116 5.96 5.70 -0.50
CA LEU A 116 7.33 5.46 -0.96
C LEU A 116 7.30 4.49 -2.14
N SER A 117 7.74 4.94 -3.31
CA SER A 117 7.64 4.22 -4.58
C SER A 117 9.00 4.07 -5.26
N ASP A 118 9.02 3.35 -6.36
CA ASP A 118 10.16 3.26 -7.29
C ASP A 118 10.27 4.46 -8.24
N VAL A 119 9.25 5.33 -8.25
CA VAL A 119 9.21 6.54 -9.07
C VAL A 119 9.16 7.79 -8.19
N PRO A 120 9.79 8.92 -8.62
CA PRO A 120 9.84 10.16 -7.82
C PRO A 120 8.49 10.87 -7.69
N GLY A 121 7.50 10.54 -8.51
CA GLY A 121 6.18 11.17 -8.46
C GLY A 121 5.38 10.93 -9.72
N PHE A 122 4.34 11.72 -9.93
CA PHE A 122 3.47 11.66 -11.09
C PHE A 122 3.91 12.66 -12.17
N TYR A 123 4.02 12.19 -13.42
CA TYR A 123 4.46 12.96 -14.57
C TYR A 123 3.36 13.07 -15.63
N ASP A 124 3.46 14.08 -16.49
CA ASP A 124 2.54 14.27 -17.64
C ASP A 124 2.69 13.14 -18.69
N LYS A 125 3.84 12.45 -18.71
CA LYS A 125 4.16 11.31 -19.58
C LYS A 125 5.26 10.46 -18.93
N ASN A 126 5.52 9.28 -19.48
CA ASN A 126 6.52 8.37 -18.91
C ASN A 126 7.95 8.98 -18.98
N PRO A 127 8.61 9.31 -17.85
CA PRO A 127 9.92 9.93 -17.83
C PRO A 127 11.04 9.03 -18.35
N THR A 128 10.86 7.69 -18.34
CA THR A 128 11.84 6.77 -18.91
C THR A 128 11.83 6.79 -20.44
N ALA A 129 10.68 7.08 -21.05
CA ALA A 129 10.52 7.14 -22.51
C ALA A 129 10.67 8.56 -23.07
N HIS A 130 10.49 9.58 -22.25
CA HIS A 130 10.45 10.99 -22.64
C HIS A 130 11.30 11.84 -21.70
N SER A 131 12.45 12.31 -22.17
CA SER A 131 13.36 13.16 -21.39
C SER A 131 12.80 14.54 -21.04
N ASP A 132 11.73 14.95 -21.74
CA ASP A 132 10.99 16.19 -21.53
C ASP A 132 9.72 15.99 -20.68
N ALA A 133 9.61 14.87 -19.96
CA ALA A 133 8.52 14.62 -19.04
C ALA A 133 8.55 15.62 -17.87
N VAL A 134 7.39 16.18 -17.55
CA VAL A 134 7.24 17.19 -16.49
C VAL A 134 6.58 16.56 -15.26
N LEU A 135 7.25 16.71 -14.12
CA LEU A 135 6.73 16.27 -12.82
C LEU A 135 5.62 17.21 -12.34
N PHE A 136 4.50 16.65 -11.93
CA PHE A 136 3.47 17.40 -11.20
C PHE A 136 3.86 17.52 -9.72
N HIS A 137 4.21 18.74 -9.29
CA HIS A 137 4.55 18.98 -7.88
C HIS A 137 3.33 18.99 -6.97
N THR A 138 2.18 19.42 -7.48
CA THR A 138 0.93 19.48 -6.72
C THR A 138 -0.26 19.16 -7.59
N ILE A 139 -1.15 18.32 -7.08
CA ILE A 139 -2.43 17.97 -7.70
C ILE A 139 -3.54 18.17 -6.67
N HIS A 140 -4.51 19.03 -7.00
CA HIS A 140 -5.63 19.30 -6.10
C HIS A 140 -6.83 18.37 -6.30
N ALA A 141 -6.91 17.70 -7.46
CA ALA A 141 -7.94 16.71 -7.76
C ALA A 141 -7.44 15.70 -8.80
N VAL A 142 -7.83 14.45 -8.64
CA VAL A 142 -7.59 13.39 -9.64
C VAL A 142 -8.85 13.25 -10.48
N THR A 143 -8.81 13.81 -11.68
CA THR A 143 -9.90 13.78 -12.67
C THR A 143 -9.66 12.70 -13.73
N SER A 144 -10.56 12.61 -14.71
CA SER A 144 -10.36 11.73 -15.86
C SER A 144 -9.12 12.10 -16.69
N LYS A 145 -8.67 13.36 -16.63
CA LYS A 145 -7.46 13.82 -17.32
C LYS A 145 -6.20 13.20 -16.70
N GLU A 146 -6.04 13.29 -15.38
CA GLU A 146 -4.90 12.71 -14.66
C GLU A 146 -4.91 11.18 -14.80
N MET A 147 -6.09 10.55 -14.70
CA MET A 147 -6.24 9.10 -14.90
C MET A 147 -5.85 8.67 -16.33
N ALA A 148 -6.17 9.45 -17.35
CA ALA A 148 -5.79 9.15 -18.73
C ALA A 148 -4.27 9.23 -18.95
N LEU A 149 -3.58 10.17 -18.31
CA LEU A 149 -2.11 10.27 -18.35
C LEU A 149 -1.43 9.05 -17.73
N ALA A 150 -2.01 8.49 -16.66
CA ALA A 150 -1.46 7.30 -15.98
C ALA A 150 -1.70 5.99 -16.76
N GLY A 151 -2.75 5.93 -17.57
CA GLY A 151 -3.19 4.74 -18.31
C GLY A 151 -2.99 4.81 -19.83
N GLY A 152 -2.14 5.72 -20.35
CA GLY A 152 -1.97 5.96 -21.78
C GLY A 152 -1.77 4.70 -22.62
N ASN A 153 -2.47 4.62 -23.76
CA ASN A 153 -2.42 3.52 -24.72
C ASN A 153 -0.96 3.22 -25.12
N GLY A 154 -0.42 2.09 -24.66
CA GLY A 154 0.90 1.61 -25.05
C GLY A 154 1.95 1.52 -23.94
N SER A 155 1.67 1.93 -22.71
CA SER A 155 2.63 1.72 -21.62
C SER A 155 2.56 0.26 -21.13
N LYS A 156 3.64 -0.51 -21.33
CA LYS A 156 3.86 -1.80 -20.67
C LYS A 156 3.86 -1.70 -19.13
N PHE A 157 3.80 -0.48 -18.60
CA PHE A 157 3.64 -0.12 -17.18
C PHE A 157 2.16 0.00 -16.76
N GLY A 158 1.21 -0.35 -17.63
CA GLY A 158 -0.22 -0.03 -17.49
C GLY A 158 -1.06 -0.96 -16.64
N THR A 159 -0.51 -1.91 -15.91
CA THR A 159 -1.34 -2.88 -15.16
C THR A 159 -1.19 -2.83 -13.64
N GLY A 160 -0.68 -1.74 -13.06
CA GLY A 160 -0.58 -1.64 -11.61
C GLY A 160 -0.02 -0.30 -11.12
N GLY A 161 1.06 0.17 -11.69
CA GLY A 161 1.91 1.20 -11.11
C GLY A 161 1.23 2.57 -10.82
N MET A 162 1.21 3.47 -11.80
CA MET A 162 0.75 4.85 -11.57
C MET A 162 -0.78 4.97 -11.45
N ALA A 163 -1.52 4.16 -12.19
CA ALA A 163 -2.99 4.20 -12.15
C ALA A 163 -3.56 3.80 -10.77
N THR A 164 -2.95 2.84 -10.08
CA THR A 164 -3.35 2.43 -8.72
C THR A 164 -3.02 3.52 -7.71
N LYS A 165 -1.86 4.18 -7.83
CA LYS A 165 -1.47 5.32 -6.99
C LYS A 165 -2.41 6.51 -7.16
N LEU A 166 -2.83 6.82 -8.39
CA LEU A 166 -3.83 7.87 -8.62
C LEU A 166 -5.22 7.51 -8.11
N LYS A 167 -5.62 6.23 -8.14
CA LYS A 167 -6.88 5.79 -7.50
C LYS A 167 -6.81 5.98 -5.99
N ALA A 168 -5.70 5.63 -5.37
CA ALA A 168 -5.45 5.87 -3.96
C ALA A 168 -5.49 7.38 -3.63
N ALA A 169 -4.79 8.21 -4.42
CA ALA A 169 -4.82 9.65 -4.26
C ALA A 169 -6.24 10.23 -4.38
N LYS A 170 -7.04 9.73 -5.34
CA LYS A 170 -8.45 10.12 -5.48
C LYS A 170 -9.29 9.81 -4.24
N GLN A 171 -9.07 8.64 -3.62
CA GLN A 171 -9.74 8.25 -2.38
C GLN A 171 -9.35 9.18 -1.21
N ILE A 172 -8.06 9.42 -1.03
CA ILE A 172 -7.50 10.30 0.00
C ILE A 172 -8.03 11.74 -0.12
N LEU A 173 -7.95 12.31 -1.32
CA LEU A 173 -8.42 13.68 -1.57
C LEU A 173 -9.94 13.83 -1.37
N LYS A 174 -10.74 12.80 -1.68
CA LYS A 174 -12.18 12.79 -1.43
C LYS A 174 -12.50 12.93 0.06
N ASN A 175 -11.66 12.37 0.92
CA ASN A 175 -11.79 12.43 2.37
C ASN A 175 -11.12 13.69 2.98
N LYS A 176 -10.68 14.64 2.13
CA LYS A 176 -9.96 15.87 2.54
C LYS A 176 -8.64 15.58 3.28
N GLN A 177 -8.06 14.42 3.07
CA GLN A 177 -6.75 14.02 3.55
C GLN A 177 -5.68 14.40 2.51
N GLN A 178 -4.41 14.40 2.92
CA GLN A 178 -3.28 14.69 2.03
C GLN A 178 -2.54 13.42 1.64
N MET A 179 -1.90 13.44 0.48
CA MET A 179 -1.04 12.35 0.02
C MET A 179 0.23 12.92 -0.61
N VAL A 180 1.37 12.33 -0.25
CA VAL A 180 2.66 12.55 -0.89
C VAL A 180 3.07 11.26 -1.59
N LEU A 181 3.48 11.37 -2.86
CA LEU A 181 4.12 10.29 -3.61
C LEU A 181 5.57 10.67 -3.86
N THR A 182 6.50 9.85 -3.38
CA THR A 182 7.94 10.11 -3.51
C THR A 182 8.73 8.83 -3.71
N GLN A 183 10.01 8.98 -4.07
CA GLN A 183 10.88 7.84 -4.31
C GLN A 183 11.45 7.29 -3.00
N ALA A 184 11.53 5.95 -2.93
CA ALA A 184 12.01 5.21 -1.74
C ALA A 184 13.54 5.03 -1.68
N THR A 185 14.30 5.55 -2.64
CA THR A 185 15.77 5.36 -2.70
C THR A 185 16.51 5.97 -1.52
N ASP A 186 16.00 7.08 -1.00
CA ASP A 186 16.52 7.73 0.20
C ASP A 186 15.37 7.97 1.18
N PRO A 187 15.26 7.16 2.26
CA PRO A 187 14.19 7.32 3.24
C PRO A 187 14.31 8.60 4.07
N THR A 188 15.42 9.34 4.01
CA THR A 188 15.57 10.62 4.72
C THR A 188 14.63 11.68 4.18
N VAL A 189 14.08 11.52 2.98
CA VAL A 189 13.01 12.36 2.43
C VAL A 189 11.80 12.50 3.37
N LEU A 190 11.59 11.54 4.27
CA LEU A 190 10.53 11.63 5.27
C LEU A 190 10.71 12.81 6.23
N PHE A 191 11.95 13.22 6.53
CA PHE A 191 12.23 14.39 7.36
C PHE A 191 11.92 15.71 6.66
N ASP A 192 11.95 15.72 5.33
CA ASP A 192 11.62 16.91 4.53
C ASP A 192 10.09 17.05 4.35
N ILE A 193 9.35 15.95 4.50
CA ILE A 193 7.89 15.89 4.33
C ILE A 193 7.18 16.22 5.65
N LEU A 194 7.73 15.80 6.80
CA LEU A 194 7.17 15.94 8.14
C LEU A 194 7.66 17.21 8.86
#